data_3addd99fc202a85c0b4e0297a1251918
#
_entry.id   3addd99fc202a85c0b4e0297a1251918
#
_cell.length_a   1.000
_cell.length_b   1.000
_cell.length_c   1.000
_cell.angle_alpha   90.00
_cell.angle_beta   90.00
_cell.angle_gamma   90.00
#
_symmetry.space_group_name_H-M   'P 1'
#
loop_
_entity.id
_entity.type
_entity.pdbx_description
1 polymer ?
#
loop_
_entity_poly.entity_id
_entity_poly.type
_entity_poly.pdbx_seq_one_letter_code
_entity_poly.pdbx_strand_id
1 'polypeptide(L)' 'METAAECYRHAVQCDHLAKFALSDADRDVMLAAAVNWRKLAGSAEEAEKTAKPEQQRSTS' A
#
# COMPACT_ATOMS: atom_id res chain seq x y z
N MET A 1 3.18 0.00 13.76
CA MET A 1 2.03 0.19 12.86
C MET A 1 2.51 0.77 11.55
N GLU A 2 2.08 0.18 10.44
CA GLU A 2 2.54 0.66 9.14
C GLU A 2 1.73 1.86 8.68
N THR A 3 2.43 2.82 8.10
CA THR A 3 1.78 4.00 7.51
C THR A 3 1.31 3.68 6.10
N ALA A 4 0.47 4.57 5.54
CA ALA A 4 0.04 4.44 4.17
C ALA A 4 1.23 4.42 3.22
N ALA A 5 2.24 5.25 3.48
CA ALA A 5 3.44 5.30 2.64
C ALA A 5 4.17 3.96 2.63
N GLU A 6 4.25 3.31 3.79
CA GLU A 6 4.89 2.01 3.89
C GLU A 6 4.09 0.94 3.14
N CYS A 7 2.77 1.00 3.22
CA CYS A 7 1.92 0.06 2.49
C CYS A 7 2.09 0.23 0.99
N TYR A 8 2.16 1.47 0.50
CA TYR A 8 2.39 1.72 -0.91
C TYR A 8 3.77 1.21 -1.35
N ARG A 9 4.76 1.37 -0.49
CA ARG A 9 6.10 0.85 -0.77
C ARG A 9 6.08 -0.66 -0.93
N HIS A 10 5.37 -1.36 -0.06
CA HIS A 10 5.21 -2.80 -0.19
C HIS A 10 4.51 -3.19 -1.49
N ALA A 11 3.49 -2.42 -1.88
CA ALA A 11 2.78 -2.68 -3.13
C ALA A 11 3.72 -2.55 -4.32
N VAL A 12 4.55 -1.52 -4.34
CA VAL A 12 5.52 -1.31 -5.41
C VAL A 12 6.52 -2.46 -5.44
N GLN A 13 6.97 -2.92 -4.28
CA GLN A 13 7.89 -4.05 -4.22
C GLN A 13 7.26 -5.31 -4.78
N CYS A 14 5.98 -5.55 -4.45
CA CYS A 14 5.28 -6.72 -4.99
C CYS A 14 5.13 -6.63 -6.50
N ASP A 15 4.80 -5.46 -7.04
CA ASP A 15 4.73 -5.26 -8.48
C ASP A 15 6.08 -5.54 -9.13
N HIS A 16 7.15 -5.06 -8.51
CA HIS A 16 8.49 -5.25 -9.03
C HIS A 16 8.87 -6.73 -9.04
N LEU A 17 8.59 -7.43 -7.95
CA LEU A 17 8.89 -8.85 -7.84
C LEU A 17 8.08 -9.67 -8.86
N ALA A 18 6.87 -9.23 -9.16
CA ALA A 18 6.03 -9.93 -10.14
C ALA A 18 6.69 -9.97 -11.52
N LYS A 19 7.47 -8.94 -11.84
CA LYS A 19 8.17 -8.89 -13.13
C LYS A 19 9.26 -9.95 -13.25
N PHE A 20 9.76 -10.43 -12.14
CA PHE A 20 10.83 -11.43 -12.10
C PHE A 20 10.33 -12.80 -11.67
N ALA A 21 9.02 -12.99 -11.60
CA ALA A 21 8.45 -14.26 -11.20
C ALA A 21 8.76 -15.32 -12.25
N LEU A 22 9.08 -16.52 -11.79
CA LEU A 22 9.47 -17.61 -12.68
C LEU A 22 8.28 -18.34 -13.28
N SER A 23 7.09 -18.14 -12.71
CA SER A 23 5.88 -18.79 -13.21
C SER A 23 4.72 -17.83 -13.15
N ASP A 24 3.66 -18.15 -13.89
CA ASP A 24 2.44 -17.36 -13.86
C ASP A 24 1.78 -17.39 -12.49
N ALA A 25 1.85 -18.54 -11.82
CA ALA A 25 1.28 -18.69 -10.49
C ALA A 25 1.98 -17.77 -9.50
N ASP A 26 3.31 -17.71 -9.55
CA ASP A 26 4.07 -16.82 -8.68
C ASP A 26 3.76 -15.36 -8.97
N ARG A 27 3.66 -15.01 -10.26
CA ARG A 27 3.33 -13.65 -10.64
C ARG A 27 1.96 -13.27 -10.12
N ASP A 28 0.98 -14.17 -10.23
CA ASP A 28 -0.37 -13.89 -9.75
C ASP A 28 -0.38 -13.66 -8.25
N VAL A 29 0.40 -14.42 -7.49
CA VAL A 29 0.52 -14.23 -6.05
C VAL A 29 1.07 -12.85 -5.73
N MET A 30 2.11 -12.43 -6.45
CA MET A 30 2.72 -11.11 -6.22
C MET A 30 1.75 -9.98 -6.58
N LEU A 31 1.03 -10.13 -7.67
CA LEU A 31 0.06 -9.10 -8.08
C LEU A 31 -1.09 -9.02 -7.10
N ALA A 32 -1.56 -10.16 -6.60
CA ALA A 32 -2.61 -10.18 -5.58
C ALA A 32 -2.15 -9.51 -4.29
N ALA A 33 -0.89 -9.76 -3.90
CA ALA A 33 -0.32 -9.11 -2.73
C ALA A 33 -0.25 -7.60 -2.92
N ALA A 34 0.14 -7.16 -4.11
CA ALA A 34 0.20 -5.73 -4.41
C ALA A 34 -1.18 -5.07 -4.27
N VAL A 35 -2.22 -5.73 -4.75
CA VAL A 35 -3.59 -5.22 -4.63
C VAL A 35 -3.98 -5.11 -3.16
N ASN A 36 -3.67 -6.14 -2.36
CA ASN A 36 -3.95 -6.11 -0.92
C ASN A 36 -3.22 -4.97 -0.23
N TRP A 37 -1.95 -4.75 -0.56
CA TRP A 37 -1.19 -3.65 0.04
C TRP A 37 -1.79 -2.30 -0.33
N ARG A 38 -2.28 -2.14 -1.56
CA ARG A 38 -2.93 -0.89 -1.96
C ARG A 38 -4.22 -0.66 -1.20
N LYS A 39 -4.98 -1.72 -0.94
CA LYS A 39 -6.20 -1.60 -0.14
C LYS A 39 -5.87 -1.19 1.29
N LEU A 40 -4.83 -1.80 1.86
CA LEU A 40 -4.39 -1.43 3.20
C LEU A 40 -3.90 0.00 3.24
N ALA A 41 -3.20 0.44 2.19
CA ALA A 41 -2.74 1.81 2.10
C ALA A 41 -3.89 2.80 2.09
N GLY A 42 -4.95 2.49 1.33
CA GLY A 42 -6.14 3.33 1.32
C GLY A 42 -6.80 3.44 2.68
N SER A 43 -6.92 2.30 3.37
CA SER A 43 -7.46 2.30 4.72
C SER A 43 -6.58 3.08 5.69
N ALA A 44 -5.27 2.94 5.56
CA ALA A 44 -4.33 3.68 6.41
C ALA A 44 -4.42 5.18 6.16
N GLU A 45 -4.57 5.60 4.90
CA GLU A 45 -4.76 7.01 4.57
C GLU A 45 -6.02 7.56 5.22
N GLU A 46 -7.10 6.81 5.16
CA GLU A 46 -8.35 7.23 5.77
C GLU A 46 -8.20 7.36 7.28
N ALA A 47 -7.54 6.39 7.91
CA ALA A 47 -7.31 6.43 9.34
C ALA A 47 -6.42 7.61 9.71
N GLU A 48 -5.40 7.90 8.92
CA GLU A 48 -4.50 9.03 9.17
C GLU A 48 -5.25 10.36 9.07
N LYS A 49 -6.10 10.49 8.06
CA LYS A 49 -6.91 11.69 7.91
C LYS A 49 -7.87 11.87 9.07
N THR A 50 -8.50 10.79 9.51
CA THR A 50 -9.45 10.85 10.60
C THR A 50 -8.76 11.13 11.92
N ALA A 51 -7.56 10.59 12.11
CA ALA A 51 -6.85 10.73 13.37
C ALA A 51 -6.29 12.13 13.57
N LYS A 52 -6.04 12.88 12.49
CA LYS A 52 -5.39 14.19 12.60
C LYS A 52 -6.07 15.27 11.77
N PRO A 53 -7.38 15.46 11.91
CA PRO A 53 -8.05 16.48 11.11
C PRO A 53 -7.64 17.90 11.45
N GLU A 54 -7.35 18.15 12.72
CA GLU A 54 -6.98 19.49 13.16
C GLU A 54 -5.61 19.89 12.67
N GLN A 55 -4.68 18.95 12.64
CA GLN A 55 -3.36 19.23 12.11
C GLN A 55 -3.41 19.58 10.64
N GLN A 56 -4.27 18.90 9.92
CA GLN A 56 -4.41 19.19 8.50
C GLN A 56 -4.93 20.61 8.28
N ARG A 57 -5.87 21.02 9.11
CA ARG A 57 -6.41 22.38 8.99
C ARG A 57 -5.39 23.43 9.37
N SER A 58 -4.58 23.15 10.36
CA SER A 58 -3.59 24.15 10.77
C SER A 58 -2.48 24.31 9.78
N THR A 59 -2.23 23.31 8.93
CA THR A 59 -1.23 23.45 7.89
C THR A 59 -1.75 24.07 6.61
N SER A 60 -3.03 24.17 6.45
CA SER A 60 -3.61 24.73 5.23
C SER A 60 -3.79 26.25 5.25
#